data_a70107ea6244ed3c2176b224f22e3630
#
_entry.id   a70107ea6244ed3c2176b224f22e3630
#
_cell.length_a   1.000
_cell.length_b   1.000
_cell.length_c   1.000
_cell.angle_alpha   90.00
_cell.angle_beta   90.00
_cell.angle_gamma   90.00
#
_symmetry.space_group_name_H-M   'P 1'
#
loop_
_entity.id
_entity.type
_entity.pdbx_description
1 polymer ?
#
loop_
_entity_poly.entity_id
_entity_poly.type
_entity_poly.pdbx_seq_one_letter_code
_entity_poly.pdbx_strand_id
1 'polypeptide(L)'
;LPILEMLQPEIQSVQCLILVPSRELGLQIEQVWKKMGTDYKVNVCYGGHSIDTEIKNLSNPPAVLIGTPGRIVDHIERGTFRVDKIQTLILDEFDKSLQLGFHEQMSFIIGKLTKLNKRVLVSATSDIEIPRYTRVVNPTILDFIPENEAETNLSMKMVVSKGKDKIGSLFNLICSLKSQSAIVFCNHRDAAERISDSLNEKGIYATYYHGGMDQDERERALIQFRNGSVSYLITTDLAARGLDIPEMNHVIHYHLPSKEDEFTHRNGRTARMTASGTAYIIAHESEKKMDYIDYGMEVFKVENATSLPKQPEFKTI
;
A
#
# COMPACT_ATOMS: atom_id res chain seq x y z
N LEU A 1 2.49 4.65 19.57
CA LEU A 1 2.55 4.89 21.02
C LEU A 1 3.51 6.03 21.39
N PRO A 2 4.79 6.09 20.93
CA PRO A 2 5.71 7.16 21.33
C PRO A 2 5.23 8.59 21.04
N ILE A 3 4.37 8.77 20.02
CA ILE A 3 3.79 10.10 19.71
C ILE A 3 2.93 10.61 20.87
N LEU A 4 2.16 9.74 21.53
CA LEU A 4 1.25 10.11 22.60
C LEU A 4 1.98 10.76 23.78
N GLU A 5 3.18 10.27 24.10
CA GLU A 5 4.01 10.81 25.19
C GLU A 5 4.56 12.21 24.91
N MET A 6 4.54 12.62 23.63
CA MET A 6 5.06 13.93 23.21
C MET A 6 3.96 14.98 23.06
N LEU A 7 2.69 14.57 23.06
CA LEU A 7 1.57 15.50 22.91
C LEU A 7 1.24 16.16 24.26
N GLN A 8 0.90 17.44 24.20
CA GLN A 8 0.56 18.26 25.36
C GLN A 8 -0.93 18.62 25.27
N PRO A 9 -1.75 18.17 26.24
CA PRO A 9 -3.21 18.36 26.19
C PRO A 9 -3.65 19.81 26.17
N GLU A 10 -2.86 20.69 26.76
CA GLU A 10 -3.12 22.12 26.83
C GLU A 10 -2.90 22.86 25.51
N ILE A 11 -2.21 22.26 24.54
CA ILE A 11 -1.92 22.88 23.25
C ILE A 11 -3.02 22.54 22.24
N GLN A 12 -3.94 23.47 22.01
CA GLN A 12 -4.98 23.34 20.99
C GLN A 12 -4.46 23.76 19.60
N SER A 13 -3.55 22.96 19.05
CA SER A 13 -2.95 23.18 17.75
C SER A 13 -2.33 21.87 17.24
N VAL A 14 -1.99 21.82 15.96
CA VAL A 14 -1.25 20.68 15.40
C VAL A 14 0.16 20.63 16.02
N GLN A 15 0.47 19.55 16.69
CA GLN A 15 1.75 19.31 17.37
C GLN A 15 2.61 18.27 16.64
N CYS A 16 1.95 17.31 15.98
CA CYS A 16 2.59 16.27 15.18
C CYS A 16 2.01 16.26 13.76
N LEU A 17 2.89 16.29 12.76
CA LEU A 17 2.55 16.10 11.35
C LEU A 17 3.09 14.77 10.88
N ILE A 18 2.23 13.96 10.26
CA ILE A 18 2.59 12.69 9.63
C ILE A 18 2.37 12.84 8.11
N LEU A 19 3.43 12.77 7.33
CA LEU A 19 3.34 12.77 5.87
C LEU A 19 3.35 11.32 5.37
N VAL A 20 2.43 11.04 4.46
CA VAL A 20 2.22 9.73 3.86
C VAL A 20 2.15 9.85 2.34
N PRO A 21 2.67 8.88 1.56
CA PRO A 21 2.67 8.95 0.10
C PRO A 21 1.28 8.76 -0.51
N SER A 22 0.37 8.14 0.24
CA SER A 22 -0.96 7.82 -0.26
C SER A 22 -2.04 8.16 0.76
N ARG A 23 -3.23 8.44 0.25
CA ARG A 23 -4.43 8.69 1.02
C ARG A 23 -4.83 7.46 1.85
N GLU A 24 -4.72 6.29 1.25
CA GLU A 24 -5.11 5.03 1.86
C GLU A 24 -4.29 4.76 3.13
N LEU A 25 -2.98 5.00 3.08
CA LEU A 25 -2.11 4.90 4.26
C LEU A 25 -2.52 5.94 5.32
N GLY A 26 -2.84 7.17 4.91
CA GLY A 26 -3.31 8.20 5.85
C GLY A 26 -4.58 7.78 6.59
N LEU A 27 -5.56 7.23 5.88
CA LEU A 27 -6.80 6.73 6.46
C LEU A 27 -6.57 5.53 7.41
N GLN A 28 -5.62 4.65 7.08
CA GLN A 28 -5.25 3.52 7.96
C GLN A 28 -4.66 4.02 9.28
N ILE A 29 -3.72 4.96 9.23
CA ILE A 29 -3.12 5.52 10.43
C ILE A 29 -4.19 6.21 11.27
N GLU A 30 -5.12 6.95 10.64
CA GLU A 30 -6.26 7.56 11.33
C GLU A 30 -7.14 6.52 12.04
N GLN A 31 -7.46 5.41 11.35
CA GLN A 31 -8.27 4.34 11.94
C GLN A 31 -7.57 3.68 13.14
N VAL A 32 -6.27 3.42 13.03
CA VAL A 32 -5.47 2.89 14.13
C VAL A 32 -5.48 3.87 15.31
N TRP A 33 -5.29 5.17 15.03
CA TRP A 33 -5.33 6.21 16.06
C TRP A 33 -6.68 6.25 16.78
N LYS A 34 -7.77 6.23 16.03
CA LYS A 34 -9.15 6.21 16.60
C LYS A 34 -9.39 4.96 17.46
N LYS A 35 -8.88 3.79 17.04
CA LYS A 35 -8.98 2.55 17.82
C LYS A 35 -8.21 2.58 19.14
N MET A 36 -7.17 3.40 19.26
CA MET A 36 -6.43 3.55 20.51
C MET A 36 -7.23 4.28 21.60
N GLY A 37 -8.34 4.94 21.25
CA GLY A 37 -9.23 5.59 22.21
C GLY A 37 -8.56 6.74 22.98
N THR A 38 -7.69 7.50 22.32
CA THR A 38 -7.00 8.65 22.93
C THR A 38 -7.89 9.88 22.92
N ASP A 39 -7.69 10.81 23.86
CA ASP A 39 -8.37 12.10 23.90
C ASP A 39 -7.85 13.10 22.84
N TYR A 40 -6.80 12.74 22.12
CA TYR A 40 -6.22 13.60 21.11
C TYR A 40 -6.91 13.47 19.76
N LYS A 41 -7.43 14.56 19.27
CA LYS A 41 -8.04 14.64 17.93
C LYS A 41 -6.99 14.38 16.84
N VAL A 42 -7.36 13.60 15.85
CA VAL A 42 -6.61 13.36 14.62
C VAL A 42 -7.45 13.77 13.41
N ASN A 43 -6.82 14.31 12.38
CA ASN A 43 -7.44 14.55 11.07
C ASN A 43 -6.52 14.08 9.96
N VAL A 44 -7.13 13.69 8.84
CA VAL A 44 -6.41 13.35 7.60
C VAL A 44 -6.76 14.35 6.52
N CYS A 45 -5.73 14.81 5.78
CA CYS A 45 -5.87 15.72 4.65
C CYS A 45 -5.22 15.08 3.40
N TYR A 46 -6.00 14.91 2.34
CA TYR A 46 -5.54 14.28 1.08
C TYR A 46 -6.29 14.81 -0.14
N GLY A 47 -5.71 14.64 -1.32
CA GLY A 47 -6.35 15.04 -2.58
C GLY A 47 -7.53 14.15 -2.99
N GLY A 48 -8.33 14.64 -3.94
CA GLY A 48 -9.44 13.88 -4.53
C GLY A 48 -10.82 14.20 -3.95
N HIS A 49 -10.94 15.12 -3.00
CA HIS A 49 -12.22 15.65 -2.50
C HIS A 49 -12.13 17.15 -2.18
N SER A 50 -13.27 17.77 -1.83
CA SER A 50 -13.33 19.20 -1.54
C SER A 50 -12.45 19.58 -0.36
N ILE A 51 -11.59 20.57 -0.56
CA ILE A 51 -10.76 21.16 0.50
C ILE A 51 -11.59 21.89 1.56
N ASP A 52 -12.79 22.38 1.22
CA ASP A 52 -13.63 23.15 2.14
C ASP A 52 -14.05 22.33 3.36
N THR A 53 -14.29 21.04 3.16
CA THR A 53 -14.58 20.11 4.26
C THR A 53 -13.39 19.98 5.21
N GLU A 54 -12.17 19.88 4.66
CA GLU A 54 -10.95 19.81 5.47
C GLU A 54 -10.71 21.13 6.22
N ILE A 55 -10.89 22.28 5.57
CA ILE A 55 -10.78 23.61 6.19
C ILE A 55 -11.74 23.73 7.37
N LYS A 56 -13.00 23.29 7.18
CA LYS A 56 -13.98 23.28 8.28
C LYS A 56 -13.57 22.37 9.43
N ASN A 57 -13.00 21.20 9.13
CA ASN A 57 -12.51 20.27 10.15
C ASN A 57 -11.29 20.81 10.90
N LEU A 58 -10.43 21.57 10.23
CA LEU A 58 -9.22 22.20 10.78
C LEU A 58 -9.52 23.48 11.58
N SER A 59 -10.74 24.06 11.50
CA SER A 59 -11.13 25.20 12.35
C SER A 59 -11.09 24.85 13.85
N ASN A 60 -11.29 23.57 14.18
CA ASN A 60 -10.94 23.00 15.48
C ASN A 60 -9.71 22.09 15.28
N PRO A 61 -8.48 22.59 15.47
CA PRO A 61 -7.28 21.90 15.04
C PRO A 61 -7.06 20.57 15.78
N PRO A 62 -6.62 19.52 15.07
CA PRO A 62 -6.21 18.27 15.70
C PRO A 62 -4.84 18.39 16.37
N ALA A 63 -4.53 17.54 17.34
CA ALA A 63 -3.18 17.41 17.87
C ALA A 63 -2.24 16.72 16.88
N VAL A 64 -2.79 15.77 16.11
CA VAL A 64 -2.07 15.02 15.05
C VAL A 64 -2.74 15.27 13.71
N LEU A 65 -1.97 15.77 12.76
CA LEU A 65 -2.41 15.95 11.38
C LEU A 65 -1.67 14.94 10.51
N ILE A 66 -2.41 14.17 9.75
CA ILE A 66 -1.89 13.21 8.77
C ILE A 66 -2.19 13.78 7.39
N GLY A 67 -1.30 13.63 6.42
CA GLY A 67 -1.64 14.08 5.08
C GLY A 67 -0.67 13.70 3.99
N THR A 68 -1.18 13.77 2.75
CA THR A 68 -0.34 13.65 1.56
C THR A 68 0.41 14.96 1.30
N PRO A 69 1.69 14.92 0.84
CA PRO A 69 2.52 16.11 0.74
C PRO A 69 1.87 17.25 -0.04
N GLY A 70 1.28 16.98 -1.21
CA GLY A 70 0.64 18.02 -2.03
C GLY A 70 -0.53 18.72 -1.33
N ARG A 71 -1.37 17.97 -0.60
CA ARG A 71 -2.52 18.56 0.12
C ARG A 71 -2.07 19.35 1.35
N ILE A 72 -1.02 18.90 2.03
CA ILE A 72 -0.46 19.65 3.17
C ILE A 72 0.18 20.96 2.70
N VAL A 73 0.84 21.00 1.53
CA VAL A 73 1.31 22.24 0.90
C VAL A 73 0.15 23.21 0.69
N ASP A 74 -0.95 22.76 0.05
CA ASP A 74 -2.14 23.59 -0.21
C ASP A 74 -2.72 24.18 1.08
N HIS A 75 -2.82 23.40 2.15
CA HIS A 75 -3.27 23.88 3.46
C HIS A 75 -2.31 24.88 4.10
N ILE A 76 -1.00 24.68 3.99
CA ILE A 76 0.01 25.63 4.52
C ILE A 76 -0.04 26.96 3.76
N GLU A 77 -0.15 26.92 2.43
CA GLU A 77 -0.26 28.12 1.59
C GLU A 77 -1.52 28.93 1.88
N ARG A 78 -2.63 28.25 2.16
CA ARG A 78 -3.89 28.88 2.57
C ARG A 78 -3.91 29.34 4.05
N GLY A 79 -2.94 28.92 4.84
CA GLY A 79 -2.90 29.27 6.27
C GLY A 79 -4.04 28.66 7.10
N THR A 80 -4.55 27.48 6.73
CA THR A 80 -5.71 26.85 7.36
C THR A 80 -5.43 26.25 8.72
N PHE A 81 -4.16 26.05 9.06
CA PHE A 81 -3.70 25.66 10.39
C PHE A 81 -2.35 26.28 10.72
N ARG A 82 -2.00 26.32 11.98
CA ARG A 82 -0.73 26.89 12.46
C ARG A 82 0.37 25.85 12.42
N VAL A 83 1.51 26.21 11.80
CA VAL A 83 2.70 25.36 11.69
C VAL A 83 3.71 25.56 12.83
N ASP A 84 3.60 26.68 13.57
CA ASP A 84 4.55 27.12 14.61
C ASP A 84 4.49 26.29 15.91
N LYS A 85 3.53 25.39 16.03
CA LYS A 85 3.40 24.45 17.16
C LYS A 85 3.77 23.03 16.82
N ILE A 86 4.09 22.74 15.55
CA ILE A 86 4.50 21.41 15.12
C ILE A 86 5.94 21.15 15.57
N GLN A 87 6.09 20.22 16.49
CA GLN A 87 7.39 19.84 17.06
C GLN A 87 7.87 18.48 16.54
N THR A 88 6.96 17.64 16.06
CA THR A 88 7.26 16.29 15.56
C THR A 88 6.81 16.15 14.11
N LEU A 89 7.71 15.64 13.28
CA LEU A 89 7.42 15.27 11.89
C LEU A 89 7.73 13.78 11.71
N ILE A 90 6.79 13.07 11.12
CA ILE A 90 6.97 11.69 10.71
C ILE A 90 6.79 11.61 9.20
N LEU A 91 7.74 10.99 8.53
CA LEU A 91 7.68 10.67 7.11
C LEU A 91 7.51 9.15 7.00
N ASP A 92 6.29 8.70 6.77
CA ASP A 92 5.99 7.27 6.66
C ASP A 92 6.04 6.82 5.20
N GLU A 93 6.50 5.61 4.94
CA GLU A 93 6.88 5.13 3.61
C GLU A 93 7.72 6.19 2.86
N PHE A 94 8.79 6.65 3.51
CA PHE A 94 9.60 7.76 3.03
C PHE A 94 10.24 7.47 1.66
N ASP A 95 10.76 6.25 1.46
CA ASP A 95 11.26 5.73 0.19
C ASP A 95 10.23 5.92 -0.92
N LYS A 96 8.99 5.61 -0.61
CA LYS A 96 7.87 5.73 -1.54
C LYS A 96 7.55 7.17 -1.88
N SER A 97 7.56 8.04 -0.88
CA SER A 97 7.37 9.48 -1.09
C SER A 97 8.41 10.06 -2.04
N LEU A 98 9.66 9.60 -1.95
CA LEU A 98 10.74 9.97 -2.88
C LEU A 98 10.50 9.44 -4.29
N GLN A 99 10.14 8.16 -4.43
CA GLN A 99 9.85 7.53 -5.73
C GLN A 99 8.67 8.19 -6.47
N LEU A 100 7.68 8.72 -5.74
CA LEU A 100 6.55 9.45 -6.27
C LEU A 100 6.86 10.90 -6.63
N GLY A 101 8.08 11.37 -6.37
CA GLY A 101 8.52 12.71 -6.73
C GLY A 101 8.09 13.81 -5.77
N PHE A 102 7.70 13.51 -4.54
CA PHE A 102 7.28 14.51 -3.56
C PHE A 102 8.42 15.33 -2.92
N HIS A 103 9.61 15.35 -3.54
CA HIS A 103 10.78 16.06 -3.03
C HIS A 103 10.51 17.54 -2.75
N GLU A 104 9.92 18.25 -3.71
CA GLU A 104 9.66 19.69 -3.60
C GLU A 104 8.64 19.99 -2.50
N GLN A 105 7.54 19.23 -2.46
CA GLN A 105 6.49 19.39 -1.46
C GLN A 105 7.03 19.13 -0.04
N MET A 106 7.77 18.04 0.15
CA MET A 106 8.38 17.72 1.45
C MET A 106 9.39 18.79 1.86
N SER A 107 10.24 19.26 0.93
CA SER A 107 11.20 20.34 1.18
C SER A 107 10.51 21.64 1.61
N PHE A 108 9.44 22.01 0.91
CA PHE A 108 8.62 23.19 1.25
C PHE A 108 8.02 23.07 2.66
N ILE A 109 7.36 21.95 2.95
CA ILE A 109 6.73 21.69 4.25
C ILE A 109 7.77 21.80 5.37
N ILE A 110 8.89 21.07 5.27
CA ILE A 110 9.94 21.06 6.29
C ILE A 110 10.56 22.45 6.46
N GLY A 111 10.67 23.22 5.37
CA GLY A 111 11.11 24.61 5.41
C GLY A 111 10.23 25.52 6.27
N LYS A 112 8.92 25.27 6.31
CA LYS A 112 7.94 26.02 7.12
C LYS A 112 7.90 25.61 8.60
N LEU A 113 8.36 24.40 8.94
CA LEU A 113 8.34 23.87 10.31
C LEU A 113 9.54 24.36 11.13
N THR A 114 9.44 25.57 11.66
CA THR A 114 10.57 26.24 12.37
C THR A 114 10.82 25.74 13.80
N LYS A 115 9.85 25.05 14.42
CA LYS A 115 9.91 24.53 15.79
C LYS A 115 10.08 23.02 15.88
N LEU A 116 10.52 22.40 14.78
CA LEU A 116 10.64 20.96 14.66
C LEU A 116 11.81 20.42 15.51
N ASN A 117 11.48 19.65 16.54
CA ASN A 117 12.43 19.02 17.46
C ASN A 117 12.75 17.57 17.08
N LYS A 118 11.73 16.84 16.62
CA LYS A 118 11.85 15.41 16.30
C LYS A 118 11.45 15.13 14.86
N ARG A 119 12.26 14.30 14.21
CA ARG A 119 12.03 13.79 12.86
C ARG A 119 12.15 12.28 12.90
N VAL A 120 11.16 11.60 12.35
CA VAL A 120 11.13 10.14 12.24
C VAL A 120 10.90 9.81 10.77
N LEU A 121 11.81 9.06 10.18
CA LEU A 121 11.70 8.55 8.82
C LEU A 121 11.48 7.03 8.93
N VAL A 122 10.41 6.54 8.34
CA VAL A 122 10.08 5.12 8.29
C VAL A 122 10.16 4.66 6.84
N SER A 123 10.88 3.58 6.62
CA SER A 123 11.09 3.01 5.30
C SER A 123 11.11 1.50 5.37
N ALA A 124 10.69 0.85 4.30
CA ALA A 124 10.81 -0.59 4.12
C ALA A 124 12.19 -1.01 3.56
N THR A 125 13.00 -0.07 3.12
CA THR A 125 14.33 -0.30 2.53
C THR A 125 15.39 0.44 3.31
N SER A 126 16.57 -0.19 3.52
CA SER A 126 17.68 0.38 4.28
C SER A 126 18.54 1.36 3.48
N ASP A 127 18.63 1.20 2.15
CA ASP A 127 19.58 1.89 1.28
C ASP A 127 19.02 3.20 0.70
N ILE A 128 18.37 4.04 1.54
CA ILE A 128 17.82 5.31 1.09
C ILE A 128 18.78 6.43 1.46
N GLU A 129 19.22 7.16 0.44
CA GLU A 129 19.87 8.44 0.66
C GLU A 129 18.90 9.43 1.28
N ILE A 130 19.18 9.88 2.51
CA ILE A 130 18.35 10.86 3.21
C ILE A 130 18.66 12.26 2.65
N PRO A 131 17.72 12.90 1.93
CA PRO A 131 17.97 14.19 1.30
C PRO A 131 18.24 15.29 2.32
N ARG A 132 19.14 16.23 1.97
CA ARG A 132 19.54 17.33 2.85
C ARG A 132 18.40 18.21 3.35
N TYR A 133 17.33 18.35 2.58
CA TYR A 133 16.17 19.15 3.00
C TYR A 133 15.44 18.59 4.23
N THR A 134 15.62 17.30 4.55
CA THR A 134 15.03 16.70 5.77
C THR A 134 15.66 17.27 7.04
N ARG A 135 16.83 17.87 6.94
CA ARG A 135 17.62 18.40 8.06
C ARG A 135 17.90 17.36 9.14
N VAL A 136 17.97 16.11 8.76
CA VAL A 136 18.40 15.02 9.64
C VAL A 136 19.92 14.99 9.62
N VAL A 137 20.52 15.13 10.80
CA VAL A 137 21.97 15.09 10.99
C VAL A 137 22.27 14.03 12.04
N ASN A 138 23.18 13.11 11.74
CA ASN A 138 23.54 11.99 12.62
C ASN A 138 22.30 11.21 13.14
N PRO A 139 21.51 10.57 12.26
CA PRO A 139 20.31 9.86 12.67
C PRO A 139 20.66 8.66 13.55
N THR A 140 19.80 8.38 14.54
CA THR A 140 19.79 7.06 15.15
C THR A 140 19.05 6.12 14.20
N ILE A 141 19.73 5.12 13.69
CA ILE A 141 19.16 4.11 12.81
C ILE A 141 18.69 2.94 13.67
N LEU A 142 17.42 2.61 13.53
CA LEU A 142 16.83 1.42 14.14
C LEU A 142 16.47 0.48 13.00
N ASP A 143 17.26 -0.58 12.85
CA ASP A 143 17.03 -1.60 11.83
C ASP A 143 16.32 -2.79 12.47
N PHE A 144 15.13 -3.08 11.96
CA PHE A 144 14.31 -4.22 12.35
C PHE A 144 14.18 -5.26 11.22
N ILE A 145 14.95 -5.07 10.14
CA ILE A 145 15.02 -6.06 9.08
C ILE A 145 15.78 -7.26 9.64
N PRO A 146 15.21 -8.48 9.64
CA PRO A 146 15.92 -9.65 10.15
C PRO A 146 17.22 -9.87 9.36
N GLU A 147 18.36 -9.97 10.08
CA GLU A 147 19.69 -10.24 9.48
C GLU A 147 19.76 -11.60 8.77
N ASN A 148 18.92 -12.52 9.19
CA ASN A 148 18.69 -13.76 8.46
C ASN A 148 17.36 -13.62 7.73
N GLU A 149 17.29 -14.06 6.49
CA GLU A 149 16.05 -14.53 5.86
C GLU A 149 15.51 -15.68 6.73
N ALA A 150 15.14 -15.33 7.98
CA ALA A 150 14.46 -16.26 8.86
C ALA A 150 13.25 -16.71 8.06
N GLU A 151 13.27 -17.98 7.66
CA GLU A 151 12.24 -18.77 7.04
C GLU A 151 10.94 -17.98 6.92
N THR A 152 10.90 -17.09 5.92
CA THR A 152 9.62 -16.50 5.56
C THR A 152 8.79 -17.73 5.20
N ASN A 153 7.70 -17.97 5.92
CA ASN A 153 6.78 -19.06 5.60
C ASN A 153 6.13 -18.83 4.21
N LEU A 154 6.89 -18.22 3.32
CA LEU A 154 6.55 -17.91 1.94
C LEU A 154 7.04 -19.02 1.03
N SER A 155 6.12 -19.78 0.48
CA SER A 155 6.39 -20.74 -0.60
C SER A 155 6.30 -20.02 -1.93
N MET A 156 7.32 -20.13 -2.76
CA MET A 156 7.31 -19.59 -4.14
C MET A 156 7.15 -20.74 -5.14
N LYS A 157 6.24 -20.55 -6.11
CA LYS A 157 5.94 -21.56 -7.14
C LYS A 157 5.82 -20.91 -8.51
N MET A 158 6.33 -21.59 -9.51
CA MET A 158 6.26 -21.13 -10.89
C MET A 158 5.13 -21.84 -11.65
N VAL A 159 4.32 -21.09 -12.36
CA VAL A 159 3.32 -21.58 -13.30
C VAL A 159 3.82 -21.27 -14.72
N VAL A 160 4.12 -22.30 -15.50
CA VAL A 160 4.59 -22.13 -16.87
C VAL A 160 3.38 -21.92 -17.80
N SER A 161 3.31 -20.77 -18.44
CA SER A 161 2.28 -20.50 -19.46
C SER A 161 2.73 -20.95 -20.84
N LYS A 162 1.86 -21.64 -21.56
CA LYS A 162 2.11 -22.06 -22.95
C LYS A 162 1.92 -20.90 -23.96
N GLY A 163 1.13 -19.92 -23.60
CA GLY A 163 0.82 -18.77 -24.45
C GLY A 163 1.36 -17.46 -23.90
N LYS A 164 1.68 -16.51 -24.77
CA LYS A 164 2.10 -15.15 -24.37
C LYS A 164 1.01 -14.42 -23.58
N ASP A 165 -0.26 -14.63 -23.98
CA ASP A 165 -1.38 -14.23 -23.16
C ASP A 165 -1.60 -15.28 -22.07
N LYS A 166 -1.22 -14.91 -20.85
CA LYS A 166 -1.19 -15.78 -19.67
C LYS A 166 -2.56 -15.93 -18.99
N ILE A 167 -3.63 -15.37 -19.57
CA ILE A 167 -4.97 -15.37 -18.95
C ILE A 167 -5.53 -16.79 -18.73
N GLY A 168 -5.27 -17.72 -19.67
CA GLY A 168 -5.67 -19.11 -19.52
C GLY A 168 -4.95 -19.80 -18.35
N SER A 169 -3.65 -19.53 -18.19
CA SER A 169 -2.85 -20.07 -17.07
C SER A 169 -3.30 -19.46 -15.73
N LEU A 170 -3.61 -18.18 -15.70
CA LEU A 170 -4.17 -17.51 -14.51
C LEU A 170 -5.53 -18.10 -14.15
N PHE A 171 -6.43 -18.27 -15.12
CA PHE A 171 -7.74 -18.88 -14.91
C PHE A 171 -7.63 -20.27 -14.30
N ASN A 172 -6.82 -21.14 -14.89
CA ASN A 172 -6.59 -22.49 -14.40
C ASN A 172 -5.97 -22.51 -13.00
N LEU A 173 -4.99 -21.63 -12.74
CA LEU A 173 -4.40 -21.46 -11.40
C LEU A 173 -5.47 -21.09 -10.38
N ILE A 174 -6.27 -20.07 -10.65
CA ILE A 174 -7.36 -19.61 -9.76
C ILE A 174 -8.33 -20.77 -9.47
N CYS A 175 -8.72 -21.52 -10.48
CA CYS A 175 -9.59 -22.70 -10.29
C CYS A 175 -8.95 -23.76 -9.40
N SER A 176 -7.62 -23.95 -9.50
CA SER A 176 -6.89 -24.90 -8.65
C SER A 176 -6.75 -24.46 -7.20
N LEU A 177 -6.78 -23.16 -6.94
CA LEU A 177 -6.77 -22.58 -5.58
C LEU A 177 -8.13 -22.70 -4.86
N LYS A 178 -9.13 -23.24 -5.53
CA LYS A 178 -10.50 -23.46 -5.05
C LYS A 178 -11.17 -22.13 -4.67
N SER A 179 -11.51 -21.93 -3.40
CA SER A 179 -12.24 -20.72 -2.96
C SER A 179 -11.34 -19.74 -2.21
N GLN A 180 -10.02 -19.85 -2.33
CA GLN A 180 -9.10 -18.97 -1.62
C GLN A 180 -8.92 -17.67 -2.40
N SER A 181 -9.03 -16.55 -1.70
CA SER A 181 -8.80 -15.23 -2.29
C SER A 181 -7.32 -14.97 -2.57
N ALA A 182 -7.07 -14.16 -3.61
CA ALA A 182 -5.71 -13.80 -3.99
C ALA A 182 -5.63 -12.36 -4.50
N ILE A 183 -4.41 -11.81 -4.40
CA ILE A 183 -4.04 -10.57 -5.09
C ILE A 183 -3.25 -10.96 -6.34
N VAL A 184 -3.64 -10.37 -7.48
CA VAL A 184 -2.97 -10.57 -8.77
C VAL A 184 -2.27 -9.27 -9.16
N PHE A 185 -0.95 -9.32 -9.25
CA PHE A 185 -0.15 -8.17 -9.63
C PHE A 185 0.15 -8.13 -11.13
N CYS A 186 -0.08 -6.97 -11.73
CA CYS A 186 0.31 -6.65 -13.11
C CYS A 186 1.01 -5.28 -13.16
N ASN A 187 1.74 -5.01 -14.27
CA ASN A 187 2.58 -3.81 -14.36
C ASN A 187 1.84 -2.58 -14.91
N HIS A 188 0.68 -2.77 -15.57
CA HIS A 188 -0.04 -1.69 -16.27
C HIS A 188 -1.52 -1.66 -15.89
N ARG A 189 -2.11 -0.46 -15.88
CA ARG A 189 -3.52 -0.22 -15.55
C ARG A 189 -4.45 -0.97 -16.49
N ASP A 190 -4.24 -0.82 -17.78
CA ASP A 190 -5.06 -1.48 -18.84
C ASP A 190 -4.99 -3.01 -18.72
N ALA A 191 -3.87 -3.55 -18.25
CA ALA A 191 -3.76 -4.98 -17.98
C ALA A 191 -4.61 -5.40 -16.76
N ALA A 192 -4.71 -4.55 -15.72
CA ALA A 192 -5.54 -4.84 -14.55
C ALA A 192 -7.02 -4.93 -14.93
N GLU A 193 -7.51 -3.95 -15.70
CA GLU A 193 -8.87 -3.92 -16.21
C GLU A 193 -9.15 -5.14 -17.09
N ARG A 194 -8.35 -5.36 -18.13
CA ARG A 194 -8.50 -6.49 -19.06
C ARG A 194 -8.49 -7.85 -18.37
N ILE A 195 -7.60 -8.06 -17.40
CA ILE A 195 -7.52 -9.32 -16.65
C ILE A 195 -8.80 -9.51 -15.81
N SER A 196 -9.25 -8.47 -15.12
CA SER A 196 -10.48 -8.51 -14.33
C SER A 196 -11.69 -8.85 -15.19
N ASP A 197 -11.86 -8.16 -16.34
CA ASP A 197 -12.97 -8.39 -17.26
C ASP A 197 -12.94 -9.81 -17.81
N SER A 198 -11.77 -10.28 -18.27
CA SER A 198 -11.59 -11.64 -18.78
C SER A 198 -11.87 -12.73 -17.73
N LEU A 199 -11.61 -12.47 -16.46
CA LEU A 199 -11.95 -13.40 -15.37
C LEU A 199 -13.46 -13.39 -15.08
N ASN A 200 -14.09 -12.20 -15.06
CA ASN A 200 -15.52 -12.05 -14.87
C ASN A 200 -16.33 -12.72 -16.01
N GLU A 201 -15.91 -12.54 -17.26
CA GLU A 201 -16.51 -13.22 -18.42
C GLU A 201 -16.46 -14.77 -18.30
N LYS A 202 -15.43 -15.29 -17.62
CA LYS A 202 -15.27 -16.72 -17.34
C LYS A 202 -15.98 -17.18 -16.04
N GLY A 203 -16.72 -16.28 -15.38
CA GLY A 203 -17.47 -16.58 -14.16
C GLY A 203 -16.63 -16.56 -12.87
N ILE A 204 -15.49 -15.89 -12.87
CA ILE A 204 -14.68 -15.66 -11.68
C ILE A 204 -14.88 -14.22 -11.20
N TYR A 205 -15.42 -14.03 -10.00
CA TYR A 205 -15.63 -12.69 -9.45
C TYR A 205 -14.30 -12.03 -9.07
N ALA A 206 -13.91 -11.05 -9.88
CA ALA A 206 -12.70 -10.26 -9.73
C ALA A 206 -13.03 -8.77 -9.83
N THR A 207 -12.24 -7.95 -9.17
CA THR A 207 -12.24 -6.50 -9.34
C THR A 207 -10.83 -6.01 -9.57
N TYR A 208 -10.68 -4.85 -10.19
CA TYR A 208 -9.37 -4.21 -10.36
C TYR A 208 -9.22 -3.00 -9.46
N TYR A 209 -7.96 -2.64 -9.22
CA TYR A 209 -7.59 -1.48 -8.41
C TYR A 209 -6.29 -0.87 -8.93
N HIS A 210 -6.36 0.36 -9.39
CA HIS A 210 -5.19 1.09 -9.90
C HIS A 210 -5.32 2.61 -9.74
N GLY A 211 -4.22 3.34 -9.88
CA GLY A 211 -4.17 4.78 -9.66
C GLY A 211 -4.90 5.64 -10.71
N GLY A 212 -5.44 5.06 -11.78
CA GLY A 212 -6.24 5.76 -12.80
C GLY A 212 -7.73 5.82 -12.50
N MET A 213 -8.21 5.01 -11.51
CA MET A 213 -9.60 5.00 -11.09
C MET A 213 -9.95 6.27 -10.32
N ASP A 214 -11.22 6.68 -10.41
CA ASP A 214 -11.72 7.71 -9.51
C ASP A 214 -11.85 7.18 -8.07
N GLN A 215 -12.16 8.08 -7.15
CA GLN A 215 -12.13 7.75 -5.74
C GLN A 215 -13.24 6.79 -5.31
N ASP A 216 -14.43 6.99 -5.84
CA ASP A 216 -15.59 6.17 -5.49
C ASP A 216 -15.43 4.75 -6.03
N GLU A 217 -14.85 4.62 -7.23
CA GLU A 217 -14.48 3.33 -7.81
C GLU A 217 -13.45 2.59 -6.96
N ARG A 218 -12.40 3.29 -6.51
CA ARG A 218 -11.36 2.72 -5.66
C ARG A 218 -11.91 2.24 -4.32
N GLU A 219 -12.76 3.04 -3.66
CA GLU A 219 -13.41 2.64 -2.41
C GLU A 219 -14.32 1.44 -2.60
N ARG A 220 -15.12 1.44 -3.67
CA ARG A 220 -16.02 0.33 -3.99
C ARG A 220 -15.25 -0.97 -4.22
N ALA A 221 -14.17 -0.94 -5.00
CA ALA A 221 -13.34 -2.11 -5.27
C ALA A 221 -12.75 -2.71 -3.98
N LEU A 222 -12.23 -1.86 -3.09
CA LEU A 222 -11.70 -2.31 -1.80
C LEU A 222 -12.77 -2.87 -0.86
N ILE A 223 -13.94 -2.24 -0.81
CA ILE A 223 -15.07 -2.74 -0.01
C ILE A 223 -15.50 -4.12 -0.51
N GLN A 224 -15.65 -4.28 -1.83
CA GLN A 224 -16.04 -5.57 -2.42
C GLN A 224 -15.03 -6.67 -2.12
N PHE A 225 -13.74 -6.36 -2.15
CA PHE A 225 -12.68 -7.31 -1.84
C PHE A 225 -12.63 -7.65 -0.34
N ARG A 226 -12.69 -6.64 0.53
CA ARG A 226 -12.63 -6.83 2.00
C ARG A 226 -13.82 -7.58 2.57
N ASN A 227 -15.02 -7.35 2.05
CA ASN A 227 -16.22 -8.05 2.50
C ASN A 227 -16.43 -9.42 1.83
N GLY A 228 -15.52 -9.80 0.91
CA GLY A 228 -15.57 -11.08 0.22
C GLY A 228 -16.59 -11.16 -0.92
N SER A 229 -17.16 -10.03 -1.38
CA SER A 229 -18.05 -10.01 -2.56
C SER A 229 -17.30 -10.39 -3.83
N VAL A 230 -15.99 -10.12 -3.88
CA VAL A 230 -15.07 -10.61 -4.90
C VAL A 230 -13.90 -11.31 -4.23
N SER A 231 -13.38 -12.36 -4.85
CA SER A 231 -12.29 -13.16 -4.28
C SER A 231 -10.92 -12.76 -4.83
N TYR A 232 -10.88 -12.03 -5.93
CA TYR A 232 -9.63 -11.69 -6.63
C TYR A 232 -9.53 -10.20 -6.86
N LEU A 233 -8.42 -9.61 -6.38
CA LEU A 233 -8.08 -8.20 -6.59
C LEU A 233 -6.92 -8.12 -7.58
N ILE A 234 -7.18 -7.53 -8.76
CA ILE A 234 -6.16 -7.32 -9.79
C ILE A 234 -5.60 -5.90 -9.60
N THR A 235 -4.30 -5.77 -9.39
CA THR A 235 -3.73 -4.46 -9.02
C THR A 235 -2.35 -4.20 -9.62
N THR A 236 -1.94 -2.94 -9.58
CA THR A 236 -0.58 -2.50 -9.90
C THR A 236 0.18 -2.14 -8.63
N ASP A 237 1.51 -2.16 -8.68
CA ASP A 237 2.36 -1.87 -7.51
C ASP A 237 2.02 -0.56 -6.82
N LEU A 238 1.90 0.50 -7.62
CA LEU A 238 1.65 1.84 -7.12
C LEU A 238 0.33 1.93 -6.35
N ALA A 239 -0.66 1.20 -6.80
CA ALA A 239 -1.98 1.20 -6.18
C ALA A 239 -2.06 0.29 -4.94
N ALA A 240 -1.35 -0.84 -4.95
CA ALA A 240 -1.38 -1.81 -3.86
C ALA A 240 -0.60 -1.37 -2.62
N ARG A 241 0.34 -0.42 -2.77
CA ARG A 241 1.13 0.08 -1.64
C ARG A 241 0.27 0.95 -0.72
N GLY A 242 0.50 0.83 0.58
CA GLY A 242 -0.30 1.54 1.58
C GLY A 242 -1.76 1.07 1.70
N LEU A 243 -2.19 0.02 0.97
CA LEU A 243 -3.51 -0.54 1.16
C LEU A 243 -3.56 -1.45 2.39
N ASP A 244 -4.54 -1.22 3.23
CA ASP A 244 -4.95 -2.18 4.25
C ASP A 244 -5.74 -3.31 3.58
N ILE A 245 -5.00 -4.21 2.96
CA ILE A 245 -5.55 -5.44 2.43
C ILE A 245 -5.37 -6.51 3.50
N PRO A 246 -6.41 -7.28 3.82
CA PRO A 246 -6.27 -8.43 4.71
C PRO A 246 -5.11 -9.31 4.27
N GLU A 247 -4.48 -9.99 5.20
CA GLU A 247 -3.45 -10.95 4.85
C GLU A 247 -4.00 -12.03 3.94
N MET A 248 -3.33 -12.24 2.81
CA MET A 248 -3.76 -13.17 1.77
C MET A 248 -2.94 -14.45 1.84
N ASN A 249 -3.60 -15.58 1.60
CA ASN A 249 -2.87 -16.84 1.46
C ASN A 249 -2.07 -16.90 0.16
N HIS A 250 -2.51 -16.15 -0.86
CA HIS A 250 -1.92 -16.21 -2.20
C HIS A 250 -1.66 -14.84 -2.79
N VAL A 251 -0.45 -14.68 -3.32
CA VAL A 251 -0.06 -13.58 -4.22
C VAL A 251 0.28 -14.18 -5.58
N ILE A 252 -0.21 -13.57 -6.64
CA ILE A 252 0.03 -14.03 -8.01
C ILE A 252 0.71 -12.93 -8.81
N HIS A 253 1.91 -13.17 -9.29
CA HIS A 253 2.63 -12.29 -10.20
C HIS A 253 2.24 -12.65 -11.64
N TYR A 254 1.21 -11.96 -12.16
CA TYR A 254 0.87 -12.09 -13.58
C TYR A 254 1.94 -11.46 -14.47
N HIS A 255 2.48 -10.32 -14.05
CA HIS A 255 3.71 -9.74 -14.57
C HIS A 255 4.72 -9.59 -13.43
N LEU A 256 5.96 -9.97 -13.66
CA LEU A 256 7.04 -9.67 -12.74
C LEU A 256 7.34 -8.17 -12.76
N PRO A 257 7.60 -7.55 -11.61
CA PRO A 257 8.04 -6.15 -11.56
C PRO A 257 9.45 -6.02 -12.12
N SER A 258 9.83 -4.77 -12.45
CA SER A 258 11.19 -4.50 -12.97
C SER A 258 12.26 -4.43 -11.88
N LYS A 259 11.85 -4.31 -10.60
CA LYS A 259 12.73 -4.16 -9.43
C LYS A 259 12.43 -5.21 -8.37
N GLU A 260 13.49 -5.65 -7.71
CA GLU A 260 13.42 -6.61 -6.60
C GLU A 260 12.62 -6.08 -5.41
N ASP A 261 12.80 -4.79 -5.05
CA ASP A 261 12.03 -4.16 -3.97
C ASP A 261 10.51 -4.28 -4.18
N GLU A 262 10.07 -4.08 -5.44
CA GLU A 262 8.65 -4.22 -5.79
C GLU A 262 8.18 -5.66 -5.63
N PHE A 263 9.03 -6.62 -5.99
CA PHE A 263 8.74 -8.04 -5.78
C PHE A 263 8.58 -8.38 -4.30
N THR A 264 9.50 -7.91 -3.48
CA THR A 264 9.46 -8.07 -2.02
C THR A 264 8.21 -7.44 -1.41
N HIS A 265 7.86 -6.22 -1.83
CA HIS A 265 6.64 -5.53 -1.37
C HIS A 265 5.35 -6.23 -1.78
N ARG A 266 5.29 -6.84 -2.98
CA ARG A 266 4.16 -7.66 -3.41
C ARG A 266 4.04 -8.91 -2.53
N ASN A 267 5.14 -9.60 -2.29
CA ASN A 267 5.19 -10.78 -1.44
C ASN A 267 4.81 -10.47 0.00
N GLY A 268 5.13 -9.27 0.50
CA GLY A 268 4.70 -8.80 1.81
C GLY A 268 3.18 -8.61 1.98
N ARG A 269 2.36 -8.96 0.99
CA ARG A 269 0.89 -9.07 1.12
C ARG A 269 0.44 -10.45 1.57
N THR A 270 1.35 -11.39 1.64
CA THR A 270 1.17 -12.75 2.17
C THR A 270 2.31 -13.09 3.12
N ALA A 271 2.17 -14.17 3.89
CA ALA A 271 3.18 -14.68 4.80
C ALA A 271 3.75 -13.65 5.81
N ARG A 272 2.88 -12.78 6.36
CA ARG A 272 3.29 -11.82 7.39
C ARG A 272 3.45 -12.49 8.75
N MET A 273 4.50 -12.10 9.48
CA MET A 273 4.81 -12.55 10.84
C MET A 273 4.85 -14.09 10.98
N THR A 274 3.76 -14.73 11.42
CA THR A 274 3.67 -16.17 11.70
C THR A 274 2.84 -16.95 10.68
N ALA A 275 2.20 -16.27 9.72
CA ALA A 275 1.34 -16.91 8.74
C ALA A 275 2.14 -17.45 7.55
N SER A 276 1.70 -18.59 7.02
CA SER A 276 2.24 -19.17 5.79
C SER A 276 1.52 -18.61 4.56
N GLY A 277 2.25 -18.36 3.49
CA GLY A 277 1.69 -17.87 2.25
C GLY A 277 2.36 -18.45 1.02
N THR A 278 1.70 -18.34 -0.13
CA THR A 278 2.26 -18.80 -1.39
C THR A 278 2.26 -17.69 -2.43
N ALA A 279 3.41 -17.44 -3.03
CA ALA A 279 3.57 -16.55 -4.17
C ALA A 279 3.68 -17.39 -5.46
N TYR A 280 2.81 -17.13 -6.42
CA TYR A 280 2.84 -17.76 -7.73
C TYR A 280 3.39 -16.79 -8.78
N ILE A 281 4.30 -17.26 -9.60
CA ILE A 281 4.85 -16.52 -10.73
C ILE A 281 4.34 -17.18 -12.02
N ILE A 282 3.53 -16.47 -12.82
CA ILE A 282 3.11 -16.96 -14.12
C ILE A 282 4.12 -16.47 -15.16
N ALA A 283 4.95 -17.38 -15.67
CA ALA A 283 6.01 -17.08 -16.61
C ALA A 283 5.75 -17.72 -17.98
N HIS A 284 6.12 -17.00 -19.05
CA HIS A 284 6.21 -17.52 -20.40
C HIS A 284 7.66 -17.48 -20.87
N GLU A 285 8.08 -18.47 -21.66
CA GLU A 285 9.47 -18.63 -22.09
C GLU A 285 10.08 -17.43 -22.82
N SER A 286 9.23 -16.63 -23.50
CA SER A 286 9.68 -15.42 -24.20
C SER A 286 9.83 -14.18 -23.31
N GLU A 287 9.49 -14.26 -22.02
CA GLU A 287 9.65 -13.12 -21.11
C GLU A 287 11.09 -12.97 -20.67
N LYS A 288 11.50 -11.71 -20.45
CA LYS A 288 12.82 -11.40 -19.91
C LYS A 288 12.95 -12.01 -18.51
N LYS A 289 14.00 -12.81 -18.32
CA LYS A 289 14.34 -13.30 -16.98
C LYS A 289 14.83 -12.15 -16.11
N MET A 290 14.41 -12.18 -14.86
CA MET A 290 14.82 -11.22 -13.83
C MET A 290 15.88 -11.87 -12.94
N ASP A 291 16.95 -11.13 -12.65
CA ASP A 291 18.12 -11.65 -11.91
C ASP A 291 17.78 -12.01 -10.46
N TYR A 292 16.74 -11.38 -9.88
CA TYR A 292 16.26 -11.65 -8.52
C TYR A 292 15.29 -12.84 -8.40
N ILE A 293 15.00 -13.56 -9.48
CA ILE A 293 14.12 -14.73 -9.47
C ILE A 293 14.94 -16.01 -9.60
N ASP A 294 14.77 -16.93 -8.65
CA ASP A 294 15.25 -18.27 -8.79
C ASP A 294 14.33 -19.08 -9.72
N TYR A 295 14.76 -19.27 -10.96
CA TYR A 295 14.01 -20.06 -11.93
C TYR A 295 14.13 -21.58 -11.73
N GLY A 296 14.87 -22.03 -10.71
CA GLY A 296 14.92 -23.41 -10.25
C GLY A 296 13.85 -23.79 -9.23
N MET A 297 12.99 -22.80 -8.84
CA MET A 297 11.91 -23.05 -7.89
C MET A 297 10.91 -24.12 -8.36
N GLU A 298 10.10 -24.62 -7.43
CA GLU A 298 9.06 -25.62 -7.71
C GLU A 298 8.10 -25.17 -8.81
N VAL A 299 7.95 -26.02 -9.85
CA VAL A 299 6.95 -25.79 -10.90
C VAL A 299 5.60 -26.32 -10.45
N PHE A 300 4.65 -25.42 -10.25
CA PHE A 300 3.26 -25.77 -9.95
C PHE A 300 2.54 -26.13 -11.26
N LYS A 301 2.23 -27.40 -11.43
CA LYS A 301 1.50 -27.89 -12.61
C LYS A 301 0.03 -27.57 -12.47
N VAL A 302 -0.45 -26.73 -13.36
CA VAL A 302 -1.87 -26.35 -13.42
C VAL A 302 -2.53 -27.17 -14.50
N GLU A 303 -3.54 -27.95 -14.13
CA GLU A 303 -4.38 -28.70 -15.07
C GLU A 303 -5.48 -27.80 -15.63
N ASN A 304 -6.07 -28.21 -16.76
CA ASN A 304 -7.24 -27.52 -17.30
C ASN A 304 -8.38 -27.60 -16.28
N ALA A 305 -8.95 -26.44 -15.96
CA ALA A 305 -10.00 -26.36 -14.97
C ALA A 305 -11.24 -27.15 -15.37
N THR A 306 -11.68 -28.05 -14.50
CA THR A 306 -12.91 -28.84 -14.67
C THR A 306 -14.11 -28.21 -13.94
N SER A 307 -13.85 -27.26 -13.02
CA SER A 307 -14.87 -26.54 -12.26
C SER A 307 -14.39 -25.14 -11.89
N LEU A 308 -15.34 -24.23 -11.78
CA LEU A 308 -15.08 -22.88 -11.23
C LEU A 308 -14.85 -22.94 -9.71
N PRO A 309 -14.09 -21.98 -9.14
CA PRO A 309 -14.01 -21.84 -7.69
C PRO A 309 -15.42 -21.58 -7.12
N LYS A 310 -15.63 -22.00 -5.87
CA LYS A 310 -16.88 -21.70 -5.17
C LYS A 310 -17.10 -20.18 -5.15
N GLN A 311 -18.27 -19.77 -5.59
CA GLN A 311 -18.63 -18.35 -5.58
C GLN A 311 -18.73 -17.84 -4.15
N PRO A 312 -18.39 -16.56 -3.90
CA PRO A 312 -18.61 -15.94 -2.61
C PRO A 312 -20.10 -16.02 -2.26
N GLU A 313 -20.41 -16.49 -1.07
CA GLU A 313 -21.79 -16.38 -0.55
C GLU A 313 -22.01 -14.92 -0.16
N PHE A 314 -22.95 -14.23 -0.80
CA PHE A 314 -23.34 -12.89 -0.40
C PHE A 314 -23.90 -12.95 1.01
N LYS A 315 -23.11 -12.51 1.98
CA LYS A 315 -23.65 -12.24 3.32
C LYS A 315 -24.46 -10.96 3.21
N THR A 316 -25.78 -11.10 3.20
CA THR A 316 -26.69 -9.96 3.41
C THR A 316 -26.32 -9.34 4.75
N ILE A 317 -25.91 -8.07 4.75
CA ILE A 317 -25.66 -7.28 5.97
C ILE A 317 -27.02 -6.85 6.51
#